data_87806b4bf18a1d7242018f7d0f7e376b
#
_entry.id   87806b4bf18a1d7242018f7d0f7e376b
#
_cell.length_a   1.000
_cell.length_b   1.000
_cell.length_c   1.000
_cell.angle_alpha   90.00
_cell.angle_beta   90.00
_cell.angle_gamma   90.00
#
_symmetry.space_group_name_H-M   'P 1'
#
loop_
_entity.id
_entity.type
_entity.pdbx_description
1 polymer ?
#
loop_
_entity_poly.entity_id
_entity_poly.type
_entity_poly.pdbx_seq_one_letter_code
_entity_poly.pdbx_strand_id
1 'polypeptide(L)'
;MGKELIVTVFGSSRPRESDADYEEARVLGRALAKHGFSVCSGGYGGVMEAVSRGAKEAGGKTYGVTADFFKTAKLNPWIDLEVRVQTWEERLFELIRCADAFVACKGGTGTLVELEAVMPQKPFAVLGSFWEPVLDRVRQVELGHHAPWGEANGRLVYVAATPGDVASHLTTKLKQT
;
A
#
# COMPACT_ATOMS: atom_id res chain seq x y z
N MET A 1 2.98 -11.25 -23.45
CA MET A 1 2.95 -11.24 -21.96
C MET A 1 2.49 -9.85 -21.53
N GLY A 2 1.42 -9.76 -20.72
CA GLY A 2 0.96 -8.48 -20.22
C GLY A 2 1.98 -7.84 -19.25
N LYS A 3 1.89 -6.50 -19.08
CA LYS A 3 2.70 -5.76 -18.09
C LYS A 3 2.41 -6.32 -16.69
N GLU A 4 3.45 -6.56 -15.89
CA GLU A 4 3.31 -6.86 -14.48
C GLU A 4 2.75 -5.62 -13.75
N LEU A 5 1.65 -5.80 -13.01
CA LEU A 5 1.03 -4.72 -12.23
C LEU A 5 1.43 -4.87 -10.75
N ILE A 6 2.00 -3.83 -10.20
CA ILE A 6 2.54 -3.80 -8.83
C ILE A 6 1.67 -2.92 -7.96
N VAL A 7 1.24 -3.44 -6.81
CA VAL A 7 0.52 -2.70 -5.77
C VAL A 7 1.45 -2.51 -4.58
N THR A 8 1.74 -1.27 -4.23
CA THR A 8 2.49 -0.94 -3.01
C THR A 8 1.53 -0.80 -1.83
N VAL A 9 1.84 -1.50 -0.74
CA VAL A 9 1.05 -1.52 0.49
C VAL A 9 1.82 -0.87 1.62
N PHE A 10 1.19 0.14 2.24
CA PHE A 10 1.68 0.87 3.40
C PHE A 10 0.93 0.46 4.67
N GLY A 11 1.59 0.52 5.81
CA GLY A 11 0.98 0.24 7.09
C GLY A 11 1.99 0.15 8.23
N SER A 12 1.50 -0.06 9.44
CA SER A 12 2.30 -0.12 10.65
C SER A 12 3.32 -1.26 10.65
N SER A 13 4.52 -0.99 11.14
CA SER A 13 5.54 -2.02 11.42
C SER A 13 5.32 -2.77 12.75
N ARG A 14 4.30 -2.40 13.54
CA ARG A 14 4.09 -2.91 14.90
C ARG A 14 3.30 -4.21 15.02
N PRO A 15 2.25 -4.47 14.21
CA PRO A 15 1.45 -5.69 14.36
C PRO A 15 2.30 -6.98 14.33
N ARG A 16 1.88 -7.98 15.10
CA ARG A 16 2.49 -9.31 15.19
C ARG A 16 1.49 -10.35 14.66
N GLU A 17 1.96 -11.56 14.37
CA GLU A 17 1.14 -12.66 13.81
C GLU A 17 -0.17 -12.93 14.57
N SER A 18 -0.22 -12.64 15.89
CA SER A 18 -1.43 -12.82 16.70
C SER A 18 -2.43 -11.66 16.59
N ASP A 19 -2.07 -10.56 15.95
CA ASP A 19 -2.88 -9.35 15.93
C ASP A 19 -3.85 -9.36 14.74
N ALA A 20 -5.05 -8.83 14.96
CA ALA A 20 -6.06 -8.70 13.91
C ALA A 20 -5.55 -7.88 12.71
N ASP A 21 -4.84 -6.78 12.95
CA ASP A 21 -4.27 -5.92 11.91
C ASP A 21 -3.22 -6.68 11.05
N TYR A 22 -2.48 -7.64 11.64
CA TYR A 22 -1.55 -8.50 10.89
C TYR A 22 -2.31 -9.47 9.99
N GLU A 23 -3.31 -10.18 10.53
CA GLU A 23 -4.08 -11.15 9.74
C GLU A 23 -4.87 -10.45 8.63
N GLU A 24 -5.45 -9.28 8.88
CA GLU A 24 -6.13 -8.51 7.85
C GLU A 24 -5.18 -8.13 6.70
N ALA A 25 -3.96 -7.68 7.00
CA ALA A 25 -2.95 -7.39 6.00
C ALA A 25 -2.48 -8.65 5.24
N ARG A 26 -2.39 -9.80 5.91
CA ARG A 26 -2.08 -11.08 5.28
C ARG A 26 -3.19 -11.53 4.32
N VAL A 27 -4.46 -11.35 4.71
CA VAL A 27 -5.60 -11.62 3.82
C VAL A 27 -5.58 -10.67 2.62
N LEU A 28 -5.21 -9.38 2.82
CA LEU A 28 -5.04 -8.41 1.72
C LEU A 28 -3.98 -8.87 0.72
N GLY A 29 -2.80 -9.28 1.19
CA GLY A 29 -1.73 -9.78 0.32
C GLY A 29 -2.19 -10.96 -0.53
N ARG A 30 -2.91 -11.91 0.09
CA ARG A 30 -3.50 -13.06 -0.60
C ARG A 30 -4.54 -12.64 -1.65
N ALA A 31 -5.39 -11.66 -1.33
CA ALA A 31 -6.39 -11.14 -2.25
C ALA A 31 -5.75 -10.47 -3.47
N LEU A 32 -4.76 -9.61 -3.26
CA LEU A 32 -4.02 -8.95 -4.33
C LEU A 32 -3.35 -9.95 -5.28
N ALA A 33 -2.64 -10.94 -4.74
CA ALA A 33 -1.99 -11.98 -5.52
C ALA A 33 -2.99 -12.81 -6.36
N LYS A 34 -4.12 -13.20 -5.76
CA LYS A 34 -5.19 -13.91 -6.49
C LYS A 34 -5.79 -13.10 -7.64
N HIS A 35 -5.75 -11.77 -7.59
CA HIS A 35 -6.15 -10.90 -8.68
C HIS A 35 -5.03 -10.62 -9.69
N GLY A 36 -3.87 -11.27 -9.53
CA GLY A 36 -2.74 -11.18 -10.45
C GLY A 36 -1.85 -9.96 -10.25
N PHE A 37 -1.91 -9.34 -9.08
CA PHE A 37 -0.99 -8.27 -8.70
C PHE A 37 0.26 -8.82 -8.02
N SER A 38 1.40 -8.22 -8.31
CA SER A 38 2.58 -8.32 -7.48
C SER A 38 2.48 -7.32 -6.33
N VAL A 39 2.98 -7.69 -5.16
CA VAL A 39 2.89 -6.86 -3.95
C VAL A 39 4.25 -6.25 -3.63
N CYS A 40 4.28 -4.93 -3.45
CA CYS A 40 5.43 -4.19 -2.96
C CYS A 40 5.16 -3.66 -1.55
N SER A 41 6.17 -3.68 -0.70
CA SER A 41 6.11 -3.13 0.66
C SER A 41 7.45 -2.56 1.07
N GLY A 42 7.50 -1.96 2.26
CA GLY A 42 8.77 -1.52 2.85
C GLY A 42 9.70 -2.63 3.31
N GLY A 43 9.35 -3.90 3.13
CA GLY A 43 10.20 -5.06 3.32
C GLY A 43 10.50 -5.47 4.76
N TYR A 44 9.97 -4.77 5.77
CA TYR A 44 10.23 -5.06 7.19
C TYR A 44 9.07 -5.81 7.85
N GLY A 45 8.91 -5.66 9.16
CA GLY A 45 7.89 -6.37 9.94
C GLY A 45 6.49 -5.71 9.89
N GLY A 46 5.58 -6.25 10.67
CA GLY A 46 4.21 -5.76 10.79
C GLY A 46 3.36 -5.98 9.55
N VAL A 47 2.63 -4.95 9.12
CA VAL A 47 1.81 -4.98 7.90
C VAL A 47 2.64 -5.34 6.67
N MET A 48 3.89 -4.85 6.56
CA MET A 48 4.78 -5.13 5.44
C MET A 48 5.10 -6.63 5.32
N GLU A 49 5.39 -7.29 6.44
CA GLU A 49 5.60 -8.73 6.49
C GLU A 49 4.31 -9.50 6.19
N ALA A 50 3.21 -9.11 6.84
CA ALA A 50 1.94 -9.79 6.71
C ALA A 50 1.44 -9.80 5.26
N VAL A 51 1.48 -8.66 4.57
CA VAL A 51 1.02 -8.55 3.18
C VAL A 51 1.91 -9.35 2.24
N SER A 52 3.23 -9.33 2.45
CA SER A 52 4.18 -10.11 1.66
C SER A 52 3.96 -11.62 1.86
N ARG A 53 3.77 -12.05 3.12
CA ARG A 53 3.42 -13.44 3.45
C ARG A 53 2.14 -13.89 2.76
N GLY A 54 1.07 -13.11 2.88
CA GLY A 54 -0.20 -13.44 2.25
C GLY A 54 -0.10 -13.57 0.73
N ALA A 55 0.65 -12.69 0.10
CA ALA A 55 0.91 -12.74 -1.33
C ALA A 55 1.68 -14.02 -1.72
N LYS A 56 2.73 -14.36 -0.97
CA LYS A 56 3.52 -15.60 -1.20
C LYS A 56 2.68 -16.86 -1.02
N GLU A 57 1.86 -16.93 0.00
CA GLU A 57 0.95 -18.05 0.26
C GLU A 57 -0.04 -18.30 -0.90
N ALA A 58 -0.35 -17.25 -1.66
CA ALA A 58 -1.20 -17.32 -2.85
C ALA A 58 -0.42 -17.47 -4.18
N GLY A 59 0.89 -17.69 -4.10
CA GLY A 59 1.77 -17.84 -5.28
C GLY A 59 2.12 -16.51 -5.97
N GLY A 60 1.89 -15.38 -5.32
CA GLY A 60 2.23 -14.05 -5.82
C GLY A 60 3.71 -13.71 -5.68
N LYS A 61 4.13 -12.70 -6.42
CA LYS A 61 5.48 -12.13 -6.38
C LYS A 61 5.55 -10.94 -5.43
N THR A 62 6.66 -10.80 -4.71
CA THR A 62 6.82 -9.80 -3.67
C THR A 62 8.10 -9.00 -3.82
N TYR A 63 7.97 -7.69 -3.60
CA TYR A 63 9.07 -6.73 -3.60
C TYR A 63 9.18 -6.05 -2.25
N GLY A 64 10.40 -5.84 -1.78
CA GLY A 64 10.68 -5.09 -0.56
C GLY A 64 11.62 -3.93 -0.85
N VAL A 65 11.21 -2.70 -0.56
CA VAL A 65 12.10 -1.53 -0.65
C VAL A 65 12.64 -1.22 0.74
N THR A 66 13.92 -1.47 0.95
CA THR A 66 14.62 -1.26 2.23
C THR A 66 15.56 -0.07 2.15
N ALA A 67 15.97 0.46 3.30
CA ALA A 67 16.94 1.56 3.36
C ALA A 67 17.98 1.33 4.45
N ASP A 68 19.22 1.67 4.17
CA ASP A 68 20.33 1.63 5.13
C ASP A 68 20.11 2.54 6.34
N PHE A 69 19.25 3.54 6.19
CA PHE A 69 18.78 4.40 7.26
C PHE A 69 18.21 3.61 8.46
N PHE A 70 17.49 2.51 8.21
CA PHE A 70 16.89 1.66 9.24
C PHE A 70 17.85 0.55 9.67
N LYS A 71 18.95 0.91 10.33
CA LYS A 71 20.08 0.03 10.67
C LYS A 71 19.73 -1.26 11.42
N THR A 72 18.66 -1.26 12.20
CA THR A 72 18.23 -2.41 13.02
C THR A 72 17.09 -3.20 12.40
N ALA A 73 16.45 -2.68 11.36
CA ALA A 73 15.35 -3.35 10.69
C ALA A 73 15.88 -4.48 9.80
N LYS A 74 15.19 -5.62 9.82
CA LYS A 74 15.57 -6.79 9.03
C LYS A 74 14.55 -7.02 7.94
N LEU A 75 15.05 -7.40 6.76
CA LEU A 75 14.21 -7.86 5.66
C LEU A 75 13.37 -9.06 6.14
N ASN A 76 12.08 -9.04 5.87
CA ASN A 76 11.23 -10.18 6.18
C ASN A 76 11.44 -11.33 5.18
N PRO A 77 11.21 -12.60 5.59
CA PRO A 77 11.54 -13.78 4.77
C PRO A 77 10.61 -13.99 3.57
N TRP A 78 9.58 -13.18 3.42
CA TRP A 78 8.56 -13.32 2.37
C TRP A 78 8.81 -12.43 1.16
N ILE A 79 9.96 -11.76 1.07
CA ILE A 79 10.36 -10.92 -0.05
C ILE A 79 11.14 -11.74 -1.08
N ASP A 80 10.69 -11.73 -2.34
CA ASP A 80 11.40 -12.35 -3.46
C ASP A 80 12.54 -11.47 -3.96
N LEU A 81 12.31 -10.15 -4.00
CA LEU A 81 13.23 -9.20 -4.58
C LEU A 81 13.36 -7.95 -3.71
N GLU A 82 14.55 -7.73 -3.16
CA GLU A 82 14.88 -6.53 -2.39
C GLU A 82 15.42 -5.43 -3.30
N VAL A 83 14.88 -4.23 -3.14
CA VAL A 83 15.47 -2.99 -3.67
C VAL A 83 16.00 -2.21 -2.47
N ARG A 84 17.32 -2.16 -2.33
CA ARG A 84 17.98 -1.50 -1.21
C ARG A 84 18.49 -0.12 -1.62
N VAL A 85 18.13 0.89 -0.86
CA VAL A 85 18.54 2.28 -1.05
C VAL A 85 19.25 2.81 0.21
N GLN A 86 19.81 4.00 0.16
CA GLN A 86 20.60 4.54 1.27
C GLN A 86 19.74 5.30 2.29
N THR A 87 18.86 6.18 1.80
CA THR A 87 18.12 7.11 2.64
C THR A 87 16.64 6.75 2.74
N TRP A 88 15.98 7.38 3.70
CA TRP A 88 14.53 7.26 3.89
C TRP A 88 13.76 7.87 2.72
N GLU A 89 14.21 9.00 2.20
CA GLU A 89 13.60 9.71 1.07
C GLU A 89 13.67 8.87 -0.21
N GLU A 90 14.84 8.32 -0.52
CA GLU A 90 15.00 7.41 -1.65
C GLU A 90 14.06 6.22 -1.57
N ARG A 91 13.87 5.67 -0.36
CA ARG A 91 12.94 4.55 -0.13
C ARG A 91 11.50 4.96 -0.42
N LEU A 92 11.06 6.13 0.06
CA LEU A 92 9.73 6.64 -0.21
C LEU A 92 9.48 6.81 -1.70
N PHE A 93 10.41 7.45 -2.41
CA PHE A 93 10.30 7.65 -3.85
C PHE A 93 10.33 6.33 -4.63
N GLU A 94 11.12 5.35 -4.22
CA GLU A 94 11.16 4.05 -4.88
C GLU A 94 9.85 3.28 -4.69
N LEU A 95 9.27 3.29 -3.49
CA LEU A 95 7.95 2.72 -3.20
C LEU A 95 6.83 3.34 -4.07
N ILE A 96 6.94 4.64 -4.35
CA ILE A 96 6.00 5.37 -5.22
C ILE A 96 6.23 5.02 -6.69
N ARG A 97 7.50 5.01 -7.12
CA ARG A 97 7.89 4.82 -8.52
C ARG A 97 7.53 3.45 -9.05
N CYS A 98 7.77 2.40 -8.27
CA CYS A 98 7.56 1.01 -8.70
C CYS A 98 6.09 0.61 -8.80
N ALA A 99 5.18 1.31 -8.14
CA ALA A 99 3.78 0.93 -8.05
C ALA A 99 2.94 1.39 -9.24
N ASP A 100 1.92 0.61 -9.58
CA ASP A 100 0.81 0.99 -10.45
C ASP A 100 -0.41 1.47 -9.63
N ALA A 101 -0.52 1.04 -8.38
CA ALA A 101 -1.53 1.48 -7.42
C ALA A 101 -1.03 1.35 -5.99
N PHE A 102 -1.77 1.96 -5.05
CA PHE A 102 -1.42 1.98 -3.64
C PHE A 102 -2.55 1.47 -2.75
N VAL A 103 -2.17 0.90 -1.61
CA VAL A 103 -3.08 0.57 -0.52
C VAL A 103 -2.47 1.05 0.80
N ALA A 104 -3.27 1.73 1.63
CA ALA A 104 -2.89 2.03 3.00
C ALA A 104 -3.75 1.23 3.98
N CYS A 105 -3.08 0.43 4.81
CA CYS A 105 -3.64 -0.18 6.00
C CYS A 105 -3.51 0.78 7.18
N LYS A 106 -4.08 0.44 8.32
CA LYS A 106 -3.90 1.17 9.57
C LYS A 106 -2.42 1.35 9.91
N GLY A 107 -2.04 2.54 10.36
CA GLY A 107 -0.64 2.85 10.64
C GLY A 107 -0.45 4.13 11.43
N GLY A 108 0.80 4.49 11.67
CA GLY A 108 1.20 5.70 12.38
C GLY A 108 1.67 6.81 11.44
N THR A 109 2.53 7.69 11.97
CA THR A 109 3.06 8.87 11.27
C THR A 109 3.77 8.51 9.95
N GLY A 110 4.54 7.41 9.92
CA GLY A 110 5.20 6.97 8.69
C GLY A 110 4.19 6.65 7.59
N THR A 111 3.15 5.89 7.93
CA THR A 111 2.06 5.56 7.00
C THR A 111 1.27 6.79 6.57
N LEU A 112 1.09 7.80 7.44
CA LEU A 112 0.44 9.06 7.09
C LEU A 112 1.26 9.82 6.04
N VAL A 113 2.58 9.91 6.19
CA VAL A 113 3.46 10.54 5.20
C VAL A 113 3.40 9.81 3.86
N GLU A 114 3.44 8.48 3.87
CA GLU A 114 3.32 7.64 2.68
C GLU A 114 1.96 7.86 1.98
N LEU A 115 0.88 7.92 2.75
CA LEU A 115 -0.48 8.17 2.28
C LEU A 115 -0.59 9.52 1.58
N GLU A 116 -0.09 10.59 2.19
CA GLU A 116 -0.12 11.94 1.60
C GLU A 116 0.75 12.04 0.34
N ALA A 117 1.91 11.40 0.35
CA ALA A 117 2.84 11.42 -0.79
C ALA A 117 2.27 10.74 -2.05
N VAL A 118 1.36 9.76 -1.90
CA VAL A 118 0.81 9.01 -3.04
C VAL A 118 -0.60 9.46 -3.45
N MET A 119 -1.31 10.17 -2.58
CA MET A 119 -2.73 10.53 -2.78
C MET A 119 -3.05 11.15 -4.14
N PRO A 120 -2.23 12.04 -4.71
CA PRO A 120 -2.53 12.70 -5.99
C PRO A 120 -2.05 11.95 -7.24
N GLN A 121 -1.53 10.73 -7.15
CA GLN A 121 -0.73 10.19 -8.26
C GLN A 121 -1.36 9.02 -9.02
N LYS A 122 -1.86 8.00 -8.34
CA LYS A 122 -2.31 6.73 -8.95
C LYS A 122 -3.51 6.18 -8.19
N PRO A 123 -4.25 5.19 -8.73
CA PRO A 123 -5.35 4.56 -7.99
C PRO A 123 -4.92 4.15 -6.59
N PHE A 124 -5.72 4.55 -5.61
CA PHE A 124 -5.39 4.41 -4.21
C PHE A 124 -6.59 3.92 -3.39
N ALA A 125 -6.39 2.90 -2.58
CA ALA A 125 -7.38 2.42 -1.64
C ALA A 125 -6.87 2.50 -0.20
N VAL A 126 -7.77 2.78 0.74
CA VAL A 126 -7.50 2.58 2.18
C VAL A 126 -8.35 1.41 2.67
N LEU A 127 -7.78 0.56 3.50
CA LEU A 127 -8.46 -0.58 4.08
C LEU A 127 -9.00 -0.23 5.46
N GLY A 128 -10.32 -0.38 5.62
CA GLY A 128 -11.04 -0.01 6.83
C GLY A 128 -11.25 1.50 6.99
N SER A 129 -11.88 1.88 8.10
CA SER A 129 -12.30 3.26 8.38
C SER A 129 -11.26 4.12 9.09
N PHE A 130 -10.08 3.57 9.41
CA PHE A 130 -9.07 4.26 10.23
C PHE A 130 -8.66 5.62 9.66
N TRP A 131 -8.51 5.73 8.34
CA TRP A 131 -8.08 6.95 7.65
C TRP A 131 -9.23 7.86 7.23
N GLU A 132 -10.49 7.43 7.31
CA GLU A 132 -11.64 8.23 6.89
C GLU A 132 -11.67 9.64 7.48
N PRO A 133 -11.43 9.86 8.80
CA PRO A 133 -11.48 11.23 9.35
C PRO A 133 -10.43 12.18 8.74
N VAL A 134 -9.25 11.66 8.39
CA VAL A 134 -8.19 12.43 7.72
C VAL A 134 -8.58 12.72 6.28
N LEU A 135 -9.03 11.70 5.55
CA LEU A 135 -9.45 11.82 4.15
C LEU A 135 -10.62 12.79 3.99
N ASP A 136 -11.61 12.71 4.87
CA ASP A 136 -12.76 13.60 4.84
C ASP A 136 -12.38 15.05 5.11
N ARG A 137 -11.43 15.27 6.02
CA ARG A 137 -10.95 16.62 6.30
C ARG A 137 -10.20 17.21 5.10
N VAL A 138 -9.32 16.42 4.47
CA VAL A 138 -8.59 16.85 3.26
C VAL A 138 -9.57 17.12 2.11
N ARG A 139 -10.52 16.23 1.88
CA ARG A 139 -11.56 16.41 0.86
C ARG A 139 -12.38 17.67 1.06
N GLN A 140 -12.76 18.00 2.29
CA GLN A 140 -13.51 19.23 2.59
C GLN A 140 -12.74 20.49 2.19
N VAL A 141 -11.44 20.53 2.40
CA VAL A 141 -10.58 21.66 2.01
C VAL A 141 -10.43 21.72 0.49
N GLU A 142 -10.07 20.62 -0.14
CA GLU A 142 -9.78 20.54 -1.58
C GLU A 142 -11.03 20.81 -2.43
N LEU A 143 -12.16 20.22 -2.10
CA LEU A 143 -13.43 20.44 -2.82
C LEU A 143 -14.00 21.83 -2.57
N GLY A 144 -13.79 22.40 -1.38
CA GLY A 144 -14.22 23.75 -1.03
C GLY A 144 -13.53 24.85 -1.84
N HIS A 145 -12.36 24.59 -2.38
CA HIS A 145 -11.59 25.51 -3.22
C HIS A 145 -11.82 25.34 -4.73
N HIS A 146 -12.71 24.45 -5.14
CA HIS A 146 -13.02 24.14 -6.55
C HIS A 146 -11.77 23.89 -7.43
N ALA A 147 -10.70 23.38 -6.83
CA ALA A 147 -9.48 23.07 -7.54
C ALA A 147 -9.67 21.80 -8.40
N PRO A 148 -9.43 21.83 -9.72
CA PRO A 148 -9.65 20.67 -10.59
C PRO A 148 -8.86 19.43 -10.15
N TRP A 149 -7.67 19.62 -9.59
CA TRP A 149 -6.85 18.54 -9.04
C TRP A 149 -7.42 17.95 -7.74
N GLY A 150 -8.08 18.75 -6.91
CA GLY A 150 -8.76 18.29 -5.68
C GLY A 150 -9.92 17.36 -5.98
N GLU A 151 -10.73 17.66 -7.00
CA GLU A 151 -11.80 16.76 -7.45
C GLU A 151 -11.26 15.42 -7.95
N ALA A 152 -10.18 15.44 -8.74
CA ALA A 152 -9.53 14.23 -9.23
C ALA A 152 -9.00 13.39 -8.07
N ASN A 153 -8.33 13.99 -7.11
CA ASN A 153 -7.75 13.32 -5.94
C ASN A 153 -8.84 12.73 -5.03
N GLY A 154 -9.91 13.46 -4.75
CA GLY A 154 -11.02 12.96 -3.96
C GLY A 154 -11.72 11.73 -4.55
N ARG A 155 -11.60 11.52 -5.87
CA ARG A 155 -12.11 10.34 -6.58
C ARG A 155 -11.13 9.19 -6.67
N LEU A 156 -9.83 9.44 -6.47
CA LEU A 156 -8.79 8.42 -6.57
C LEU A 156 -8.70 7.54 -5.31
N VAL A 157 -9.05 8.08 -4.15
CA VAL A 157 -8.98 7.33 -2.89
C VAL A 157 -10.29 6.59 -2.64
N TYR A 158 -10.21 5.27 -2.61
CA TYR A 158 -11.33 4.39 -2.33
C TYR A 158 -11.23 3.84 -0.90
N VAL A 159 -12.28 4.00 -0.10
CA VAL A 159 -12.37 3.39 1.23
C VAL A 159 -12.99 2.01 1.09
N ALA A 160 -12.22 0.99 1.34
CA ALA A 160 -12.62 -0.41 1.22
C ALA A 160 -12.97 -1.01 2.58
N ALA A 161 -14.08 -1.70 2.69
CA ALA A 161 -14.47 -2.38 3.91
C ALA A 161 -13.66 -3.67 4.14
N THR A 162 -13.27 -4.36 3.07
CA THR A 162 -12.59 -5.64 3.13
C THR A 162 -11.38 -5.71 2.18
N PRO A 163 -10.42 -6.62 2.44
CA PRO A 163 -9.33 -6.90 1.50
C PRO A 163 -9.79 -7.30 0.08
N GLY A 164 -10.92 -8.00 -0.02
CA GLY A 164 -11.52 -8.37 -1.31
C GLY A 164 -12.00 -7.16 -2.10
N ASP A 165 -12.61 -6.18 -1.40
CA ASP A 165 -13.07 -4.93 -2.03
C ASP A 165 -11.89 -4.13 -2.59
N VAL A 166 -10.76 -4.07 -1.86
CA VAL A 166 -9.52 -3.44 -2.34
C VAL A 166 -9.10 -4.07 -3.66
N ALA A 167 -8.94 -5.39 -3.68
CA ALA A 167 -8.42 -6.10 -4.85
C ALA A 167 -9.36 -5.96 -6.07
N SER A 168 -10.67 -6.04 -5.85
CA SER A 168 -11.69 -5.86 -6.89
C SER A 168 -11.68 -4.45 -7.45
N HIS A 169 -11.62 -3.43 -6.59
CA HIS A 169 -11.56 -2.02 -6.99
C HIS A 169 -10.32 -1.73 -7.85
N LEU A 170 -9.14 -2.16 -7.39
CA LEU A 170 -7.89 -1.95 -8.14
C LEU A 170 -7.88 -2.70 -9.47
N THR A 171 -8.48 -3.91 -9.52
CA THR A 171 -8.65 -4.64 -10.77
C THR A 171 -9.47 -3.84 -11.77
N THR A 172 -10.59 -3.27 -11.34
CA THR A 172 -11.44 -2.42 -12.18
C THR A 172 -10.69 -1.20 -12.69
N LYS A 173 -9.90 -0.54 -11.83
CA LYS A 173 -9.17 0.69 -12.21
C LYS A 173 -7.98 0.44 -13.14
N LEU A 174 -7.26 -0.68 -12.97
CA LEU A 174 -6.01 -0.93 -13.67
C LEU A 174 -6.14 -1.83 -14.91
N LYS A 175 -7.20 -2.64 -15.01
CA LYS A 175 -7.38 -3.55 -16.15
C LYS A 175 -8.41 -3.08 -17.15
N GLN A 176 -9.04 -1.92 -16.95
CA GLN A 176 -9.96 -1.28 -17.90
C GLN A 176 -9.27 -0.21 -18.77
N THR A 177 -7.96 -0.04 -18.62
CA THR A 177 -7.12 0.86 -19.42
C THR A 177 -6.29 0.04 -20.38
#